data_638fec864954bbccd56f2be406ac804a
#
_entry.id   638fec864954bbccd56f2be406ac804a
#
_cell.length_a   1.000
_cell.length_b   1.000
_cell.length_c   1.000
_cell.angle_alpha   90.00
_cell.angle_beta   90.00
_cell.angle_gamma   90.00
#
_symmetry.space_group_name_H-M   'P 1'
#
loop_
_entity.id
_entity.type
_entity.pdbx_description
1 polymer ?
#
loop_
_entity_poly.entity_id
_entity_poly.type
_entity_poly.pdbx_seq_one_letter_code
_entity_poly.pdbx_strand_id
1 'polypeptide(L)'
;MRRRTLILGLLLWLLPAPALTAEIELDGLLIDRTVTRFGRDFLYYYAGYWRDLPGTQGFTVTVHETVYPQAGTKLWITVNQEQVYITYFGRRYNNIKERADDAMRTTIDHVARVKANIILGQKDEPW
;
A
#
# COMPACT_ATOMS: atom_id res chain seq x y z
N MET A 1 7.14 -26.31 -52.31
CA MET A 1 8.30 -25.45 -52.03
C MET A 1 7.88 -24.10 -51.53
N ARG A 2 6.93 -23.50 -52.20
CA ARG A 2 6.50 -22.20 -51.75
C ARG A 2 5.82 -22.21 -50.40
N ARG A 3 5.25 -23.36 -50.08
CA ARG A 3 4.58 -23.50 -48.78
C ARG A 3 5.51 -23.40 -47.61
N ARG A 4 6.75 -23.83 -47.81
CA ARG A 4 7.74 -23.77 -46.76
C ARG A 4 8.07 -22.35 -46.38
N THR A 5 8.13 -21.49 -47.34
CA THR A 5 8.40 -20.09 -47.11
C THR A 5 7.30 -19.43 -46.28
N LEU A 6 6.06 -19.79 -46.59
CA LEU A 6 4.92 -19.25 -45.88
C LEU A 6 4.91 -19.68 -44.43
N ILE A 7 5.27 -20.94 -44.16
CA ILE A 7 5.31 -21.46 -42.82
C ILE A 7 6.35 -20.74 -41.98
N LEU A 8 7.48 -20.46 -42.59
CA LEU A 8 8.53 -19.72 -41.88
C LEU A 8 8.08 -18.32 -41.52
N GLY A 9 7.35 -17.68 -42.40
CA GLY A 9 6.85 -16.37 -42.10
C GLY A 9 5.88 -16.39 -40.93
N LEU A 10 5.04 -17.41 -40.89
CA LEU A 10 4.11 -17.55 -39.77
C LEU A 10 4.81 -17.75 -38.46
N LEU A 11 5.87 -18.52 -38.44
CA LEU A 11 6.63 -18.74 -37.22
C LEU A 11 7.20 -17.46 -36.68
N LEU A 12 7.67 -16.60 -37.53
CA LEU A 12 8.20 -15.33 -37.11
C LEU A 12 7.14 -14.45 -36.45
N TRP A 13 5.92 -14.55 -36.94
CA TRP A 13 4.83 -13.78 -36.36
C TRP A 13 4.41 -14.27 -35.00
N LEU A 14 4.70 -15.50 -34.69
CA LEU A 14 4.33 -16.07 -33.41
C LEU A 14 5.30 -15.75 -32.31
N LEU A 15 6.41 -15.12 -32.61
CA LEU A 15 7.37 -14.74 -31.60
C LEU A 15 6.77 -13.63 -30.73
N PRO A 16 6.69 -13.84 -29.44
CA PRO A 16 6.11 -12.82 -28.57
C PRO A 16 7.08 -11.66 -28.39
N ALA A 17 6.54 -10.56 -27.95
CA ALA A 17 7.34 -9.43 -27.55
C ALA A 17 7.46 -9.44 -26.04
N PRO A 18 8.43 -10.14 -25.48
CA PRO A 18 8.49 -10.38 -24.05
C PRO A 18 8.82 -9.16 -23.22
N ALA A 19 9.38 -8.15 -23.84
CA ALA A 19 9.85 -7.01 -23.09
C ALA A 19 8.75 -6.17 -22.47
N LEU A 20 7.51 -6.33 -22.91
CA LEU A 20 6.45 -5.44 -22.49
C LEU A 20 5.97 -5.66 -21.07
N THR A 21 6.23 -6.81 -20.49
CA THR A 21 5.67 -7.13 -19.19
C THR A 21 6.63 -6.89 -18.05
N ALA A 22 7.88 -6.58 -18.34
CA ALA A 22 8.89 -6.53 -17.30
C ALA A 22 8.95 -5.20 -16.57
N GLU A 23 8.30 -4.19 -17.12
CA GLU A 23 8.53 -2.83 -16.67
C GLU A 23 7.42 -2.26 -15.82
N ILE A 24 6.43 -3.04 -15.46
CA ILE A 24 5.30 -2.51 -14.71
C ILE A 24 5.68 -2.39 -13.24
N GLU A 25 5.73 -1.19 -12.76
CA GLU A 25 5.92 -0.93 -11.35
C GLU A 25 4.57 -0.62 -10.74
N LEU A 26 4.27 -1.26 -9.64
CA LEU A 26 3.04 -1.00 -8.92
C LEU A 26 3.30 0.02 -7.83
N ASP A 27 2.40 0.98 -7.72
CA ASP A 27 2.41 1.89 -6.59
C ASP A 27 2.14 1.09 -5.32
N GLY A 28 2.35 1.73 -4.19
CA GLY A 28 2.09 1.10 -2.92
C GLY A 28 0.64 0.68 -2.80
N LEU A 29 0.41 -0.45 -2.17
CA LEU A 29 -0.92 -1.00 -2.01
C LEU A 29 -1.55 -0.51 -0.72
N LEU A 30 -2.86 -0.33 -0.75
CA LEU A 30 -3.63 -0.01 0.45
C LEU A 30 -4.77 -1.00 0.56
N ILE A 31 -4.82 -1.70 1.68
CA ILE A 31 -5.82 -2.72 1.94
C ILE A 31 -6.81 -2.17 2.96
N ASP A 32 -8.08 -2.27 2.63
CA ASP A 32 -9.18 -1.77 3.45
C ASP A 32 -9.77 -2.91 4.27
N ARG A 33 -9.64 -2.81 5.58
CA ARG A 33 -10.28 -3.73 6.50
C ARG A 33 -11.16 -2.98 7.49
N THR A 34 -11.71 -1.87 7.04
CA THR A 34 -12.63 -1.09 7.87
C THR A 34 -14.01 -1.73 7.89
N VAL A 35 -14.73 -1.46 8.95
CA VAL A 35 -16.04 -2.07 9.20
C VAL A 35 -17.12 -1.02 9.35
N THR A 36 -16.89 -0.01 10.18
CA THR A 36 -17.90 0.99 10.50
C THR A 36 -17.77 2.22 9.63
N ARG A 37 -18.74 3.10 9.77
CA ARG A 37 -18.70 4.38 9.09
C ARG A 37 -17.49 5.20 9.53
N PHE A 38 -17.14 5.14 10.83
CA PHE A 38 -15.94 5.81 11.32
C PHE A 38 -14.70 5.33 10.56
N GLY A 39 -14.59 4.03 10.42
CA GLY A 39 -13.46 3.45 9.73
C GLY A 39 -13.43 3.85 8.27
N ARG A 40 -14.57 3.84 7.62
CA ARG A 40 -14.64 4.20 6.20
C ARG A 40 -14.31 5.67 5.98
N ASP A 41 -14.76 6.55 6.87
CA ASP A 41 -14.45 7.97 6.75
C ASP A 41 -12.97 8.23 7.00
N PHE A 42 -12.41 7.56 8.00
CA PHE A 42 -10.96 7.61 8.24
C PHE A 42 -10.21 7.16 6.99
N LEU A 43 -10.62 6.04 6.44
CA LEU A 43 -9.99 5.50 5.24
C LEU A 43 -10.08 6.46 4.06
N TYR A 44 -11.20 7.14 3.93
CA TYR A 44 -11.38 8.08 2.85
C TYR A 44 -10.27 9.14 2.83
N TYR A 45 -10.00 9.74 3.98
CA TYR A 45 -8.94 10.74 4.07
C TYR A 45 -7.56 10.13 3.94
N TYR A 46 -7.36 9.03 4.64
CA TYR A 46 -6.06 8.36 4.63
C TYR A 46 -5.69 7.87 3.22
N ALA A 47 -6.63 7.27 2.53
CA ALA A 47 -6.40 6.77 1.18
C ALA A 47 -6.10 7.91 0.19
N GLY A 48 -6.76 9.04 0.39
CA GLY A 48 -6.48 10.20 -0.44
C GLY A 48 -5.03 10.66 -0.32
N TYR A 49 -4.54 10.72 0.91
CA TYR A 49 -3.14 11.09 1.14
C TYR A 49 -2.18 10.04 0.59
N TRP A 50 -2.48 8.77 0.83
CA TRP A 50 -1.62 7.69 0.38
C TRP A 50 -1.48 7.69 -1.14
N ARG A 51 -2.58 7.93 -1.84
CA ARG A 51 -2.60 7.91 -3.29
C ARG A 51 -1.68 8.96 -3.89
N ASP A 52 -1.56 10.10 -3.23
CA ASP A 52 -0.76 11.21 -3.71
C ASP A 52 0.69 11.14 -3.26
N LEU A 53 1.03 10.16 -2.44
CA LEU A 53 2.36 10.07 -1.87
C LEU A 53 3.31 9.37 -2.85
N PRO A 54 4.43 10.00 -3.20
CA PRO A 54 5.40 9.35 -4.08
C PRO A 54 6.26 8.34 -3.32
N GLY A 55 6.83 7.41 -4.06
CA GLY A 55 7.81 6.51 -3.48
C GLY A 55 7.24 5.43 -2.61
N THR A 56 6.01 5.02 -2.86
CA THR A 56 5.35 4.00 -2.05
C THR A 56 5.53 2.57 -2.58
N GLN A 57 6.24 2.41 -3.67
CA GLN A 57 6.45 1.09 -4.25
C GLN A 57 7.11 0.17 -3.23
N GLY A 58 6.58 -1.02 -3.12
CA GLY A 58 7.09 -2.00 -2.18
C GLY A 58 6.51 -1.92 -0.79
N PHE A 59 5.62 -0.97 -0.54
CA PHE A 59 4.97 -0.84 0.75
C PHE A 59 3.50 -1.21 0.63
N THR A 60 3.02 -1.99 1.58
CA THR A 60 1.62 -2.35 1.68
C THR A 60 1.09 -1.83 3.00
N VAL A 61 0.09 -0.96 2.92
CA VAL A 61 -0.55 -0.41 4.09
C VAL A 61 -1.91 -1.07 4.26
N THR A 62 -2.23 -1.44 5.49
CA THR A 62 -3.55 -1.98 5.79
C THR A 62 -4.17 -1.13 6.89
N VAL A 63 -5.40 -0.71 6.66
CA VAL A 63 -6.19 0.00 7.66
C VAL A 63 -7.13 -1.03 8.29
N HIS A 64 -6.89 -1.30 9.56
CA HIS A 64 -7.64 -2.32 10.31
C HIS A 64 -8.64 -1.65 11.24
N GLU A 65 -9.69 -2.37 11.53
CA GLU A 65 -10.68 -1.89 12.50
C GLU A 65 -11.21 -3.05 13.31
N THR A 66 -11.34 -2.83 14.62
CA THR A 66 -12.02 -3.75 15.52
C THR A 66 -13.11 -2.99 16.25
N VAL A 67 -14.32 -3.51 16.20
CA VAL A 67 -15.48 -2.84 16.81
C VAL A 67 -15.70 -3.39 18.21
N TYR A 68 -15.88 -2.49 19.16
CA TYR A 68 -16.27 -2.82 20.51
C TYR A 68 -17.69 -2.28 20.72
N PRO A 69 -18.69 -3.14 20.70
CA PRO A 69 -20.07 -2.69 20.59
C PRO A 69 -20.50 -1.63 21.61
N GLN A 70 -19.93 -1.64 22.79
CA GLN A 70 -20.31 -0.70 23.83
C GLN A 70 -19.37 0.50 23.93
N ALA A 71 -18.21 0.42 23.34
CA ALA A 71 -17.15 1.40 23.59
C ALA A 71 -16.67 2.15 22.37
N GLY A 72 -17.11 1.76 21.19
CA GLY A 72 -16.64 2.40 19.97
C GLY A 72 -15.79 1.48 19.13
N THR A 73 -14.75 2.02 18.51
CA THR A 73 -13.96 1.23 17.59
C THR A 73 -12.48 1.58 17.69
N LYS A 74 -11.65 0.60 17.42
CA LYS A 74 -10.20 0.78 17.36
C LYS A 74 -9.78 0.69 15.90
N LEU A 75 -9.03 1.67 15.45
CA LEU A 75 -8.43 1.68 14.12
C LEU A 75 -6.93 1.63 14.27
N TRP A 76 -6.26 0.82 13.48
CA TRP A 76 -4.82 0.83 13.46
C TRP A 76 -4.31 0.59 12.05
N ILE A 77 -3.08 1.01 11.83
CA ILE A 77 -2.45 0.95 10.52
C ILE A 77 -1.21 0.09 10.62
N THR A 78 -1.07 -0.82 9.69
CA THR A 78 0.17 -1.58 9.54
C THR A 78 0.80 -1.24 8.20
N VAL A 79 2.11 -1.16 8.19
CA VAL A 79 2.90 -1.01 6.97
C VAL A 79 3.77 -2.23 6.87
N ASN A 80 3.58 -3.03 5.84
CA ASN A 80 4.29 -4.29 5.68
C ASN A 80 4.21 -5.12 6.96
N GLN A 81 3.00 -5.16 7.55
CA GLN A 81 2.69 -5.95 8.74
C GLN A 81 3.22 -5.38 10.05
N GLU A 82 3.86 -4.25 10.02
CA GLU A 82 4.32 -3.60 11.24
C GLU A 82 3.33 -2.49 11.62
N GLN A 83 2.85 -2.50 12.87
CA GLN A 83 1.91 -1.49 13.32
C GLN A 83 2.63 -0.16 13.51
N VAL A 84 2.11 0.87 12.88
CA VAL A 84 2.71 2.20 12.93
C VAL A 84 1.81 3.22 13.59
N TYR A 85 0.51 2.96 13.69
CA TYR A 85 -0.43 3.92 14.24
C TYR A 85 -1.62 3.19 14.81
N ILE A 86 -2.19 3.73 15.89
CA ILE A 86 -3.39 3.19 16.49
C ILE A 86 -4.20 4.34 17.08
N THR A 87 -5.51 4.26 16.95
CA THR A 87 -6.40 5.25 17.54
C THR A 87 -7.72 4.60 17.91
N TYR A 88 -8.42 5.24 18.83
CA TYR A 88 -9.70 4.76 19.31
C TYR A 88 -10.74 5.86 19.10
N PHE A 89 -11.88 5.48 18.57
CA PHE A 89 -13.03 6.38 18.49
C PHE A 89 -14.08 5.88 19.45
N GLY A 90 -14.59 6.78 20.26
CA GLY A 90 -15.74 6.49 21.10
C GLY A 90 -17.01 6.50 20.25
N ARG A 91 -18.13 6.71 20.92
CA ARG A 91 -19.39 6.72 20.21
C ARG A 91 -19.60 7.99 19.41
N ARG A 92 -18.91 9.05 19.76
CA ARG A 92 -19.06 10.32 19.09
C ARG A 92 -18.14 10.40 17.90
N TYR A 93 -18.66 10.99 16.88
CA TYR A 93 -18.04 11.10 15.60
C TYR A 93 -17.30 12.43 15.54
N ASN A 94 -16.02 12.44 15.78
CA ASN A 94 -15.27 13.68 15.75
C ASN A 94 -13.79 13.44 15.40
N ASN A 95 -13.16 14.47 14.87
CA ASN A 95 -11.72 14.51 14.62
C ASN A 95 -11.19 13.40 13.72
N ILE A 96 -12.03 12.88 12.85
CA ILE A 96 -11.61 11.76 12.00
C ILE A 96 -10.54 12.21 11.02
N LYS A 97 -10.75 13.36 10.39
CA LYS A 97 -9.77 13.87 9.43
C LYS A 97 -8.43 14.14 10.09
N GLU A 98 -8.46 14.75 11.27
CA GLU A 98 -7.22 15.05 11.99
C GLU A 98 -6.47 13.79 12.35
N ARG A 99 -7.19 12.75 12.74
CA ARG A 99 -6.55 11.47 13.06
C ARG A 99 -5.99 10.80 11.83
N ALA A 100 -6.67 10.94 10.69
CA ALA A 100 -6.14 10.43 9.44
C ALA A 100 -4.87 11.18 9.04
N ASP A 101 -4.84 12.50 9.27
CA ASP A 101 -3.65 13.30 9.03
C ASP A 101 -2.49 12.82 9.90
N ASP A 102 -2.76 12.59 11.18
CA ASP A 102 -1.72 12.12 12.10
C ASP A 102 -1.22 10.74 11.70
N ALA A 103 -2.14 9.87 11.31
CA ALA A 103 -1.77 8.53 10.88
C ALA A 103 -0.87 8.60 9.64
N MET A 104 -1.19 9.50 8.73
CA MET A 104 -0.39 9.63 7.52
C MET A 104 1.00 10.17 7.82
N ARG A 105 1.11 11.13 8.72
CA ARG A 105 2.44 11.62 9.12
C ARG A 105 3.28 10.50 9.71
N THR A 106 2.68 9.70 10.56
CA THR A 106 3.38 8.56 11.15
C THR A 106 3.78 7.56 10.07
N THR A 107 2.91 7.33 9.11
CA THR A 107 3.21 6.42 8.01
C THR A 107 4.38 6.94 7.18
N ILE A 108 4.37 8.23 6.86
CA ILE A 108 5.44 8.83 6.07
C ILE A 108 6.78 8.70 6.80
N ASP A 109 6.78 8.97 8.10
CA ASP A 109 7.99 8.82 8.90
C ASP A 109 8.50 7.39 8.88
N HIS A 110 7.59 6.45 9.03
CA HIS A 110 7.95 5.05 9.02
C HIS A 110 8.55 4.63 7.68
N VAL A 111 7.89 5.00 6.59
CA VAL A 111 8.36 4.66 5.25
C VAL A 111 9.74 5.27 5.01
N ALA A 112 9.92 6.52 5.44
CA ALA A 112 11.20 7.18 5.28
C ALA A 112 12.30 6.48 6.07
N ARG A 113 11.99 6.04 7.29
CA ARG A 113 12.97 5.32 8.10
C ARG A 113 13.34 3.97 7.49
N VAL A 114 12.34 3.27 6.97
CA VAL A 114 12.60 1.97 6.35
C VAL A 114 13.50 2.15 5.15
N LYS A 115 13.22 3.16 4.32
CA LYS A 115 14.05 3.42 3.15
C LYS A 115 15.46 3.80 3.54
N ALA A 116 15.60 4.64 4.56
CA ALA A 116 16.93 5.02 5.02
C ALA A 116 17.69 3.80 5.54
N ASN A 117 17.00 2.93 6.26
CA ASN A 117 17.65 1.74 6.79
C ASN A 117 18.04 0.77 5.69
N ILE A 118 17.28 0.68 4.63
CA ILE A 118 17.67 -0.14 3.50
C ILE A 118 18.98 0.37 2.89
N ILE A 119 19.08 1.68 2.75
CA ILE A 119 20.25 2.30 2.16
C ILE A 119 21.46 2.16 3.08
N LEU A 120 21.27 2.42 4.35
CA LEU A 120 22.36 2.43 5.31
C LEU A 120 22.55 1.10 6.02
N GLY A 121 21.45 0.48 6.33
CA GLY A 121 21.44 -0.69 7.18
C GLY A 121 21.94 -1.94 6.53
N GLN A 122 21.94 -1.99 5.23
CA GLN A 122 22.52 -3.13 4.55
C GLN A 122 23.97 -3.33 4.89
N LYS A 123 24.61 -2.25 5.27
CA LYS A 123 26.01 -2.30 5.66
C LYS A 123 26.16 -2.72 7.09
N ASP A 124 25.12 -2.55 7.87
CA ASP A 124 25.18 -2.74 9.30
C ASP A 124 24.49 -4.02 9.73
N GLU A 125 24.08 -4.83 8.81
CA GLU A 125 23.47 -6.09 9.15
C GLU A 125 24.42 -6.93 9.95
N PRO A 126 24.06 -7.23 11.19
CA PRO A 126 25.00 -7.90 12.06
C PRO A 126 25.18 -9.37 11.73
N TRP A 127 24.40 -9.93 10.90
CA TRP A 127 24.53 -11.37 10.56
C TRP A 127 24.64 -11.61 9.09
#